data_fdcfd0844544c0493afde1e05ae2b3af
#
_entry.id   fdcfd0844544c0493afde1e05ae2b3af
#
_cell.length_a   1.000
_cell.length_b   1.000
_cell.length_c   1.000
_cell.angle_alpha   90.00
_cell.angle_beta   90.00
_cell.angle_gamma   90.00
#
_symmetry.space_group_name_H-M   'P 1'
#
loop_
_entity.id
_entity.type
_entity.pdbx_description
1 polymer ?
#
loop_
_entity_poly.entity_id
_entity_poly.type
_entity_poly.pdbx_seq_one_letter_code
_entity_poly.pdbx_strand_id
1 'polypeptide(L)'
;MKERYEGIDGLKAYAILGIALMHILANGNYGLNGVVFQKLIPSFTNLVFLFMMVSGFGMCCGYYQKFKKQKISVGDFYTKRYSKIWPYFALLCALDFVMSPSRSALYEVFANLTLCQGLLPNMNISVIGVSWTLAVIFVFYLLFPFFCFLLENKKRAWLAFVCAAIYNFVCSAYFFDESHIADRVAVNFSARTNILYCAVYFIAGGLIFLYRKELADFTSKHKVIAGVILMVAAAAYFVLGGSTLTMLLFCVAALVYTLGCKVCVGGVLVNPVAKFLGGISFEIYLCHMVIYRVLEKLHLVHLFGNGLLAYIFTAVAVICGSVVFSVCAKWFLNKVETILKERVNNRRVNHV
;
A
#
# COMPACT_ATOMS: atom_id res chain seq x y z
N MET A 1 1.99 -23.82 -12.71
CA MET A 1 0.93 -22.86 -12.34
C MET A 1 1.49 -21.85 -11.33
N LYS A 2 1.17 -20.55 -11.43
CA LYS A 2 1.49 -19.57 -10.37
C LYS A 2 0.65 -19.91 -9.14
N GLU A 3 1.30 -20.20 -8.01
CA GLU A 3 0.60 -20.29 -6.73
C GLU A 3 -0.06 -18.93 -6.45
N ARG A 4 -1.39 -18.89 -6.38
CA ARG A 4 -2.16 -17.70 -6.02
C ARG A 4 -2.69 -17.88 -4.62
N TYR A 5 -2.36 -16.95 -3.74
CA TYR A 5 -2.85 -16.89 -2.37
C TYR A 5 -4.07 -15.96 -2.32
N GLU A 6 -5.26 -16.54 -2.47
CA GLU A 6 -6.52 -15.75 -2.59
C GLU A 6 -6.82 -14.95 -1.32
N GLY A 7 -6.44 -15.44 -0.14
CA GLY A 7 -6.59 -14.70 1.12
C GLY A 7 -5.88 -13.35 1.18
N ILE A 8 -4.83 -13.15 0.36
CA ILE A 8 -4.12 -11.87 0.29
C ILE A 8 -5.02 -10.78 -0.34
N ASP A 9 -5.89 -11.12 -1.28
CA ASP A 9 -6.81 -10.15 -1.86
C ASP A 9 -7.81 -9.67 -0.81
N GLY A 10 -8.32 -10.58 0.04
CA GLY A 10 -9.16 -10.21 1.19
C GLY A 10 -8.43 -9.32 2.20
N LEU A 11 -7.20 -9.67 2.53
CA LEU A 11 -6.38 -8.88 3.45
C LEU A 11 -6.18 -7.44 2.93
N LYS A 12 -5.91 -7.28 1.64
CA LYS A 12 -5.80 -5.96 1.00
C LYS A 12 -7.12 -5.19 1.01
N ALA A 13 -8.25 -5.89 0.79
CA ALA A 13 -9.56 -5.29 0.82
C ALA A 13 -9.88 -4.68 2.20
N TYR A 14 -9.68 -5.45 3.27
CA TYR A 14 -9.90 -4.93 4.63
C TYR A 14 -8.93 -3.81 5.01
N ALA A 15 -7.67 -3.93 4.62
CA ALA A 15 -6.68 -2.89 4.89
C ALA A 15 -7.05 -1.56 4.21
N ILE A 16 -7.48 -1.58 2.93
CA ILE A 16 -7.85 -0.33 2.25
C ILE A 16 -9.13 0.27 2.81
N LEU A 17 -10.12 -0.53 3.18
CA LEU A 17 -11.32 -0.03 3.84
C LEU A 17 -10.98 0.64 5.17
N GLY A 18 -10.14 0.02 6.00
CA GLY A 18 -9.68 0.61 7.25
C GLY A 18 -8.95 1.93 7.05
N ILE A 19 -8.02 2.00 6.09
CA ILE A 19 -7.29 3.22 5.75
C ILE A 19 -8.25 4.34 5.29
N ALA A 20 -9.20 4.02 4.43
CA ALA A 20 -10.19 4.98 3.96
C ALA A 20 -11.03 5.53 5.12
N LEU A 21 -11.55 4.66 5.99
CA LEU A 21 -12.31 5.06 7.17
C LEU A 21 -11.50 5.99 8.08
N MET A 22 -10.22 5.69 8.30
CA MET A 22 -9.34 6.53 9.11
C MET A 22 -9.12 7.91 8.48
N HIS A 23 -8.83 7.97 7.18
CA HIS A 23 -8.61 9.26 6.52
C HIS A 23 -9.88 10.12 6.50
N ILE A 24 -11.04 9.52 6.28
CA ILE A 24 -12.34 10.22 6.32
C ILE A 24 -12.58 10.77 7.72
N LEU A 25 -12.35 9.98 8.77
CA LEU A 25 -12.50 10.43 10.16
C LEU A 25 -11.55 11.58 10.49
N ALA A 26 -10.30 11.48 10.08
CA ALA A 26 -9.25 12.46 10.38
C ALA A 26 -9.48 13.82 9.68
N ASN A 27 -10.16 13.84 8.53
CA ASN A 27 -10.35 15.07 7.75
C ASN A 27 -11.72 15.72 7.93
N GLY A 28 -12.73 14.99 8.42
CA GLY A 28 -14.11 15.50 8.41
C GLY A 28 -14.60 16.19 9.68
N ASN A 29 -13.82 16.25 10.77
CA ASN A 29 -14.20 16.91 12.03
C ASN A 29 -15.63 16.57 12.52
N TYR A 30 -15.99 15.28 12.56
CA TYR A 30 -17.35 14.82 12.88
C TYR A 30 -17.72 14.92 14.37
N GLY A 31 -16.80 15.35 15.25
CA GLY A 31 -17.06 15.45 16.69
C GLY A 31 -17.30 14.11 17.41
N LEU A 32 -16.83 12.99 16.83
CA LEU A 32 -17.06 11.65 17.36
C LEU A 32 -16.11 11.32 18.50
N ASN A 33 -16.65 10.77 19.58
CA ASN A 33 -15.92 10.41 20.79
C ASN A 33 -16.00 8.89 21.05
N GLY A 34 -15.15 8.42 21.97
CA GLY A 34 -15.08 7.02 22.39
C GLY A 34 -13.95 6.25 21.75
N VAL A 35 -13.67 5.06 22.31
CA VAL A 35 -12.49 4.23 21.97
C VAL A 35 -12.41 3.88 20.48
N VAL A 36 -13.56 3.66 19.83
CA VAL A 36 -13.61 3.31 18.41
C VAL A 36 -13.09 4.46 17.55
N PHE A 37 -13.52 5.71 17.81
CA PHE A 37 -13.18 6.86 16.98
C PHE A 37 -11.87 7.54 17.39
N GLN A 38 -11.47 7.41 18.66
CA GLN A 38 -10.26 8.06 19.17
C GLN A 38 -9.03 7.16 19.18
N LYS A 39 -9.20 5.81 19.17
CA LYS A 39 -8.07 4.86 19.20
C LYS A 39 -8.11 3.86 18.05
N LEU A 40 -9.23 3.13 17.88
CA LEU A 40 -9.27 2.02 16.94
C LEU A 40 -9.16 2.49 15.48
N ILE A 41 -10.05 3.37 15.02
CA ILE A 41 -10.04 3.86 13.63
C ILE A 41 -8.75 4.63 13.33
N PRO A 42 -8.24 5.56 14.17
CA PRO A 42 -6.96 6.22 13.95
C PRO A 42 -5.78 5.25 13.79
N SER A 43 -5.76 4.11 14.50
CA SER A 43 -4.69 3.11 14.39
C SER A 43 -4.62 2.45 13.02
N PHE A 44 -5.69 2.47 12.21
CA PHE A 44 -5.71 1.95 10.84
C PHE A 44 -4.78 2.70 9.89
N THR A 45 -4.30 3.89 10.27
CA THR A 45 -3.28 4.63 9.51
C THR A 45 -2.04 3.78 9.20
N ASN A 46 -1.68 2.84 10.07
CA ASN A 46 -0.50 1.99 9.91
C ASN A 46 -0.73 0.75 9.05
N LEU A 47 -1.96 0.48 8.60
CA LEU A 47 -2.25 -0.63 7.68
C LEU A 47 -1.53 -0.48 6.32
N VAL A 48 -0.99 0.70 6.04
CA VAL A 48 -0.09 0.91 4.88
C VAL A 48 1.16 0.04 4.94
N PHE A 49 1.67 -0.28 6.14
CA PHE A 49 2.84 -1.16 6.29
C PHE A 49 2.51 -2.62 5.92
N LEU A 50 1.26 -3.02 6.08
CA LEU A 50 0.78 -4.30 5.57
C LEU A 50 0.86 -4.36 4.04
N PHE A 51 0.51 -3.27 3.34
CA PHE A 51 0.70 -3.19 1.88
C PHE A 51 2.16 -3.28 1.48
N MET A 52 3.09 -2.69 2.24
CA MET A 52 4.52 -2.82 1.98
C MET A 52 5.00 -4.27 2.12
N MET A 53 4.57 -4.96 3.18
CA MET A 53 4.89 -6.38 3.40
C MET A 53 4.29 -7.28 2.31
N VAL A 54 3.01 -7.09 1.98
CA VAL A 54 2.34 -7.80 0.88
C VAL A 54 3.01 -7.51 -0.46
N SER A 55 3.51 -6.29 -0.66
CA SER A 55 4.24 -5.90 -1.87
C SER A 55 5.57 -6.67 -1.97
N GLY A 56 6.36 -6.73 -0.90
CA GLY A 56 7.60 -7.52 -0.83
C GLY A 56 7.35 -9.00 -1.14
N PHE A 57 6.36 -9.59 -0.48
CA PHE A 57 5.94 -10.97 -0.73
C PHE A 57 5.49 -11.20 -2.18
N GLY A 58 4.59 -10.36 -2.69
CA GLY A 58 4.03 -10.46 -4.04
C GLY A 58 5.06 -10.26 -5.13
N MET A 59 6.03 -9.37 -4.93
CA MET A 59 7.16 -9.17 -5.82
C MET A 59 8.02 -10.44 -5.90
N CYS A 60 8.32 -11.06 -4.77
CA CYS A 60 9.05 -12.33 -4.74
C CYS A 60 8.29 -13.45 -5.44
N CYS A 61 6.99 -13.60 -5.20
CA CYS A 61 6.14 -14.57 -5.91
C CYS A 61 6.14 -14.35 -7.44
N GLY A 62 6.15 -13.08 -7.87
CA GLY A 62 6.08 -12.72 -9.29
C GLY A 62 7.39 -12.80 -10.04
N TYR A 63 8.52 -12.46 -9.40
CA TYR A 63 9.75 -12.12 -10.08
C TYR A 63 11.01 -12.82 -9.56
N TYR A 64 11.08 -13.25 -8.28
CA TYR A 64 12.28 -13.87 -7.71
C TYR A 64 12.84 -15.02 -8.58
N GLN A 65 11.98 -15.98 -8.94
CA GLN A 65 12.39 -17.11 -9.76
C GLN A 65 12.74 -16.71 -11.20
N LYS A 66 12.16 -15.62 -11.70
CA LYS A 66 12.48 -15.11 -13.05
C LYS A 66 13.85 -14.47 -13.09
N PHE A 67 14.22 -13.70 -12.06
CA PHE A 67 15.57 -13.15 -11.92
C PHE A 67 16.58 -14.26 -11.72
N LYS A 68 16.34 -15.17 -10.78
CA LYS A 68 17.25 -16.30 -10.50
C LYS A 68 17.53 -17.17 -11.74
N LYS A 69 16.53 -17.36 -12.62
CA LYS A 69 16.64 -18.15 -13.84
C LYS A 69 16.97 -17.29 -15.07
N GLN A 70 17.31 -16.02 -14.88
CA GLN A 70 17.60 -15.06 -15.96
C GLN A 70 16.50 -14.98 -17.04
N LYS A 71 15.23 -15.22 -16.67
CA LYS A 71 14.06 -15.20 -17.56
C LYS A 71 13.45 -13.82 -17.74
N ILE A 72 14.00 -12.81 -17.11
CA ILE A 72 13.58 -11.42 -17.22
C ILE A 72 14.81 -10.53 -17.07
N SER A 73 14.94 -9.54 -17.96
CA SER A 73 15.94 -8.51 -17.82
C SER A 73 15.51 -7.47 -16.76
N VAL A 74 16.47 -6.72 -16.23
CA VAL A 74 16.21 -5.61 -15.30
C VAL A 74 15.35 -4.54 -15.99
N GLY A 75 15.64 -4.24 -17.26
CA GLY A 75 14.87 -3.30 -18.07
C GLY A 75 13.41 -3.71 -18.26
N ASP A 76 13.16 -4.98 -18.64
CA ASP A 76 11.79 -5.51 -18.77
C ASP A 76 11.02 -5.49 -17.45
N PHE A 77 11.72 -5.74 -16.36
CA PHE A 77 11.11 -5.67 -15.02
C PHE A 77 10.64 -4.25 -14.71
N TYR A 78 11.49 -3.25 -14.89
CA TYR A 78 11.12 -1.86 -14.64
C TYR A 78 10.02 -1.40 -15.58
N THR A 79 10.12 -1.68 -16.88
CA THR A 79 9.06 -1.37 -17.83
C THR A 79 7.71 -1.93 -17.38
N LYS A 80 7.67 -3.18 -16.92
CA LYS A 80 6.42 -3.79 -16.41
C LYS A 80 5.92 -3.14 -15.12
N ARG A 81 6.80 -2.62 -14.26
CA ARG A 81 6.40 -1.93 -13.03
C ARG A 81 5.86 -0.54 -13.32
N TYR A 82 6.57 0.24 -14.14
CA TYR A 82 6.12 1.56 -14.58
C TYR A 82 4.79 1.47 -15.34
N SER A 83 4.69 0.64 -16.35
CA SER A 83 3.46 0.47 -17.14
C SER A 83 2.23 0.10 -16.30
N LYS A 84 2.43 -0.60 -15.19
CA LYS A 84 1.33 -0.99 -14.31
C LYS A 84 0.85 0.13 -13.39
N ILE A 85 1.75 1.01 -12.96
CA ILE A 85 1.50 1.99 -11.89
C ILE A 85 1.26 3.37 -12.48
N TRP A 86 2.13 3.77 -13.40
CA TRP A 86 2.23 5.12 -13.92
C TRP A 86 0.94 5.66 -14.56
N PRO A 87 0.22 4.92 -15.45
CA PRO A 87 -0.93 5.49 -16.13
C PRO A 87 -2.04 5.94 -15.19
N TYR A 88 -2.36 5.12 -14.19
CA TYR A 88 -3.40 5.45 -13.22
C TYR A 88 -2.96 6.60 -12.30
N PHE A 89 -1.71 6.58 -11.85
CA PHE A 89 -1.17 7.64 -11.01
C PHE A 89 -1.06 8.98 -11.76
N ALA A 90 -0.63 8.95 -13.02
CA ALA A 90 -0.58 10.13 -13.87
C ALA A 90 -1.97 10.74 -14.11
N LEU A 91 -2.99 9.91 -14.31
CA LEU A 91 -4.37 10.36 -14.40
C LEU A 91 -4.80 11.13 -13.16
N LEU A 92 -4.50 10.59 -11.97
CA LEU A 92 -4.84 11.25 -10.71
C LEU A 92 -4.06 12.56 -10.51
N CYS A 93 -2.77 12.58 -10.81
CA CYS A 93 -1.96 13.80 -10.76
C CYS A 93 -2.49 14.88 -11.71
N ALA A 94 -2.92 14.50 -12.92
CA ALA A 94 -3.52 15.42 -13.87
C ALA A 94 -4.87 15.98 -13.36
N LEU A 95 -5.70 15.13 -12.76
CA LEU A 95 -6.98 15.57 -12.17
C LEU A 95 -6.76 16.53 -10.99
N ASP A 96 -5.82 16.23 -10.11
CA ASP A 96 -5.50 17.11 -8.98
C ASP A 96 -4.95 18.47 -9.46
N PHE A 97 -4.07 18.46 -10.46
CA PHE A 97 -3.56 19.68 -11.09
C PHE A 97 -4.66 20.53 -11.71
N VAL A 98 -5.61 19.91 -12.41
CA VAL A 98 -6.76 20.64 -13.01
C VAL A 98 -7.66 21.23 -11.92
N MET A 99 -7.83 20.54 -10.78
CA MET A 99 -8.64 21.05 -9.67
C MET A 99 -8.00 22.22 -8.92
N SER A 100 -6.66 22.31 -8.90
CA SER A 100 -5.92 23.33 -8.15
C SER A 100 -4.62 23.74 -8.89
N PRO A 101 -4.73 24.39 -10.05
CA PRO A 101 -3.57 24.73 -10.89
C PRO A 101 -2.70 25.79 -10.23
N SER A 102 -1.40 25.53 -10.13
CA SER A 102 -0.39 26.49 -9.70
C SER A 102 0.98 26.13 -10.29
N ARG A 103 1.93 27.07 -10.25
CA ARG A 103 3.31 26.79 -10.70
C ARG A 103 3.99 25.74 -9.81
N SER A 104 3.78 25.82 -8.51
CA SER A 104 4.31 24.80 -7.57
C SER A 104 3.72 23.43 -7.85
N ALA A 105 2.39 23.34 -8.06
CA ALA A 105 1.71 22.09 -8.40
C ALA A 105 2.28 21.44 -9.67
N LEU A 106 2.71 22.22 -10.66
CA LEU A 106 3.35 21.67 -11.86
C LEU A 106 4.69 20.97 -11.54
N TYR A 107 5.54 21.58 -10.71
CA TYR A 107 6.79 20.95 -10.27
C TYR A 107 6.53 19.71 -9.40
N GLU A 108 5.53 19.77 -8.54
CA GLU A 108 5.12 18.65 -7.71
C GLU A 108 4.61 17.48 -8.54
N VAL A 109 3.76 17.73 -9.55
CA VAL A 109 3.30 16.73 -10.51
C VAL A 109 4.49 16.09 -11.23
N PHE A 110 5.44 16.89 -11.73
CA PHE A 110 6.63 16.36 -12.39
C PHE A 110 7.43 15.45 -11.46
N ALA A 111 7.70 15.88 -10.22
CA ALA A 111 8.40 15.07 -9.24
C ALA A 111 7.67 13.75 -8.92
N ASN A 112 6.34 13.81 -8.75
CA ASN A 112 5.51 12.62 -8.50
C ASN A 112 5.52 11.64 -9.68
N LEU A 113 5.47 12.14 -10.92
CA LEU A 113 5.47 11.29 -12.12
C LEU A 113 6.80 10.53 -12.33
N THR A 114 7.88 10.94 -11.68
CA THR A 114 9.11 10.13 -11.65
C THR A 114 8.96 8.85 -10.82
N LEU A 115 7.99 8.79 -9.91
CA LEU A 115 7.82 7.78 -8.86
C LEU A 115 9.04 7.64 -7.93
N CYS A 116 9.98 8.58 -7.99
CA CYS A 116 11.21 8.62 -7.21
C CYS A 116 11.21 9.71 -6.12
N GLN A 117 10.08 10.41 -5.93
CA GLN A 117 9.96 11.44 -4.91
C GLN A 117 10.25 10.94 -3.49
N GLY A 118 10.14 9.64 -3.23
CA GLY A 118 10.54 9.03 -1.96
C GLY A 118 12.05 9.09 -1.66
N LEU A 119 12.88 9.46 -2.63
CA LEU A 119 14.32 9.70 -2.48
C LEU A 119 14.63 11.17 -2.19
N LEU A 120 13.66 12.07 -2.36
CA LEU A 120 13.86 13.50 -2.13
C LEU A 120 13.83 13.81 -0.63
N PRO A 121 14.62 14.79 -0.17
CA PRO A 121 14.65 15.17 1.23
C PRO A 121 13.39 15.89 1.71
N ASN A 122 12.63 16.49 0.80
CA ASN A 122 11.36 17.14 1.10
C ASN A 122 10.19 16.23 0.78
N MET A 123 9.40 15.90 1.79
CA MET A 123 8.26 14.99 1.68
C MET A 123 6.93 15.67 1.34
N ASN A 124 6.86 17.00 1.37
CA ASN A 124 5.66 17.78 1.02
C ASN A 124 5.42 17.92 -0.49
N ILE A 125 6.10 17.11 -1.30
CA ILE A 125 5.99 17.10 -2.76
C ILE A 125 4.89 16.12 -3.23
N SER A 126 4.08 15.61 -2.34
CA SER A 126 3.01 14.66 -2.69
C SER A 126 1.76 15.41 -3.18
N VAL A 127 1.54 15.48 -4.49
CA VAL A 127 0.32 15.99 -5.12
C VAL A 127 -0.92 15.29 -4.54
N ILE A 128 -0.85 13.98 -4.40
CA ILE A 128 -1.85 13.19 -3.71
C ILE A 128 -1.27 12.78 -2.36
N GLY A 129 -1.79 13.31 -1.25
CA GLY A 129 -1.20 13.14 0.08
C GLY A 129 -0.90 11.71 0.49
N VAL A 130 -1.65 10.71 0.01
CA VAL A 130 -1.41 9.29 0.26
C VAL A 130 -0.32 8.67 -0.65
N SER A 131 0.17 9.38 -1.66
CA SER A 131 1.14 8.86 -2.64
C SER A 131 2.54 8.64 -2.08
N TRP A 132 2.86 9.16 -0.90
CA TRP A 132 4.12 8.87 -0.21
C TRP A 132 4.39 7.36 -0.07
N THR A 133 3.35 6.58 0.21
CA THR A 133 3.46 5.12 0.30
C THR A 133 3.86 4.49 -1.03
N LEU A 134 3.29 4.99 -2.12
CA LEU A 134 3.66 4.56 -3.47
C LEU A 134 5.13 4.89 -3.77
N ALA A 135 5.57 6.09 -3.40
CA ALA A 135 6.95 6.52 -3.57
C ALA A 135 7.94 5.60 -2.83
N VAL A 136 7.66 5.27 -1.57
CA VAL A 136 8.48 4.33 -0.78
C VAL A 136 8.48 2.92 -1.41
N ILE A 137 7.31 2.40 -1.76
CA ILE A 137 7.18 1.08 -2.40
C ILE A 137 7.93 1.05 -3.73
N PHE A 138 7.90 2.15 -4.49
CA PHE A 138 8.58 2.19 -5.78
C PHE A 138 10.10 2.21 -5.63
N VAL A 139 10.64 2.86 -4.61
CA VAL A 139 12.07 2.75 -4.28
C VAL A 139 12.47 1.30 -3.97
N PHE A 140 11.63 0.56 -3.23
CA PHE A 140 11.87 -0.88 -3.04
C PHE A 140 11.81 -1.65 -4.37
N TYR A 141 10.99 -1.25 -5.32
CA TYR A 141 11.00 -1.86 -6.66
C TYR A 141 12.29 -1.56 -7.42
N LEU A 142 12.85 -0.36 -7.29
CA LEU A 142 14.16 -0.04 -7.88
C LEU A 142 15.26 -0.92 -7.28
N LEU A 143 15.20 -1.20 -5.99
CA LEU A 143 16.16 -2.05 -5.29
C LEU A 143 15.85 -3.55 -5.41
N PHE A 144 14.77 -3.95 -6.08
CA PHE A 144 14.30 -5.34 -6.08
C PHE A 144 15.29 -6.35 -6.70
N PRO A 145 16.05 -6.05 -7.76
CA PRO A 145 17.09 -6.97 -8.23
C PRO A 145 18.15 -7.29 -7.17
N PHE A 146 18.59 -6.27 -6.41
CA PHE A 146 19.49 -6.45 -5.27
C PHE A 146 18.80 -7.21 -4.12
N PHE A 147 17.52 -6.96 -3.89
CA PHE A 147 16.74 -7.70 -2.90
C PHE A 147 16.64 -9.20 -3.25
N CYS A 148 16.53 -9.56 -4.51
CA CYS A 148 16.60 -10.97 -4.94
C CYS A 148 17.94 -11.62 -4.56
N PHE A 149 19.06 -10.90 -4.70
CA PHE A 149 20.38 -11.35 -4.26
C PHE A 149 20.43 -11.57 -2.73
N LEU A 150 19.83 -10.67 -1.93
CA LEU A 150 19.76 -10.86 -0.47
C LEU A 150 19.00 -12.13 -0.10
N LEU A 151 17.95 -12.47 -0.84
CA LEU A 151 17.10 -13.64 -0.56
C LEU A 151 17.66 -14.98 -1.02
N GLU A 152 18.74 -15.03 -1.80
CA GLU A 152 19.34 -16.31 -2.25
C GLU A 152 19.84 -17.17 -1.12
N ASN A 153 20.31 -16.54 -0.03
CA ASN A 153 20.82 -17.21 1.15
C ASN A 153 19.95 -16.84 2.38
N LYS A 154 19.38 -17.86 3.04
CA LYS A 154 18.53 -17.66 4.22
C LYS A 154 19.23 -16.87 5.33
N LYS A 155 20.52 -17.15 5.60
CA LYS A 155 21.29 -16.41 6.64
C LYS A 155 21.43 -14.93 6.27
N ARG A 156 21.73 -14.62 4.99
CA ARG A 156 21.83 -13.25 4.48
C ARG A 156 20.48 -12.52 4.54
N ALA A 157 19.39 -13.22 4.21
CA ALA A 157 18.04 -12.65 4.32
C ALA A 157 17.66 -12.33 5.76
N TRP A 158 18.01 -13.19 6.72
CA TRP A 158 17.80 -12.92 8.14
C TRP A 158 18.69 -11.78 8.65
N LEU A 159 19.95 -11.71 8.24
CA LEU A 159 20.82 -10.58 8.57
C LEU A 159 20.23 -9.26 8.05
N ALA A 160 19.77 -9.23 6.79
CA ALA A 160 19.12 -8.05 6.23
C ALA A 160 17.86 -7.65 7.01
N PHE A 161 17.08 -8.62 7.46
CA PHE A 161 15.90 -8.37 8.30
C PHE A 161 16.29 -7.78 9.66
N VAL A 162 17.28 -8.33 10.33
CA VAL A 162 17.78 -7.82 11.62
C VAL A 162 18.32 -6.39 11.46
N CYS A 163 19.11 -6.14 10.43
CA CYS A 163 19.60 -4.78 10.14
C CYS A 163 18.41 -3.82 9.89
N ALA A 164 17.41 -4.23 9.10
CA ALA A 164 16.24 -3.41 8.85
C ALA A 164 15.41 -3.16 10.12
N ALA A 165 15.30 -4.14 11.02
CA ALA A 165 14.63 -3.98 12.32
C ALA A 165 15.39 -2.99 13.22
N ILE A 166 16.72 -3.04 13.24
CA ILE A 166 17.56 -2.07 13.95
C ILE A 166 17.34 -0.66 13.39
N TYR A 167 17.39 -0.49 12.05
CA TYR A 167 17.15 0.82 11.43
C TYR A 167 15.71 1.31 11.66
N ASN A 168 14.73 0.45 11.64
CA ASN A 168 13.35 0.81 11.97
C ASN A 168 13.26 1.35 13.41
N PHE A 169 13.88 0.66 14.37
CA PHE A 169 13.94 1.10 15.77
C PHE A 169 14.71 2.42 15.92
N VAL A 170 15.90 2.52 15.33
CA VAL A 170 16.74 3.74 15.40
C VAL A 170 16.03 4.94 14.77
N CYS A 171 15.35 4.74 13.62
CA CYS A 171 14.56 5.81 13.00
C CYS A 171 13.42 6.29 13.90
N SER A 172 12.73 5.40 14.61
CA SER A 172 11.60 5.79 15.45
C SER A 172 12.01 6.33 16.83
N ALA A 173 13.07 5.79 17.43
CA ALA A 173 13.44 6.10 18.81
C ALA A 173 14.54 7.15 18.95
N TYR A 174 15.27 7.45 17.87
CA TYR A 174 16.43 8.34 17.94
C TYR A 174 16.40 9.43 16.88
N PHE A 175 16.43 9.09 15.58
CA PHE A 175 16.60 10.09 14.52
C PHE A 175 15.38 11.00 14.30
N PHE A 176 14.21 10.59 14.76
CA PHE A 176 12.98 11.35 14.60
C PHE A 176 12.38 11.79 15.95
N ASP A 177 13.16 11.68 17.01
CA ASP A 177 12.85 12.33 18.27
C ASP A 177 13.14 13.82 18.14
N GLU A 178 12.24 14.67 18.66
CA GLU A 178 12.33 16.13 18.56
C GLU A 178 13.67 16.67 19.10
N SER A 179 14.25 15.99 20.11
CA SER A 179 15.54 16.36 20.68
C SER A 179 16.74 16.18 19.74
N HIS A 180 16.60 15.38 18.67
CA HIS A 180 17.66 15.04 17.71
C HIS A 180 17.44 15.66 16.34
N ILE A 181 16.27 16.27 16.10
CA ILE A 181 16.00 17.01 14.87
C ILE A 181 16.64 18.40 15.03
N ALA A 182 17.66 18.70 14.25
CA ALA A 182 18.24 20.04 14.21
C ALA A 182 17.15 21.06 13.79
N ASP A 183 17.09 22.21 14.47
CA ASP A 183 16.09 23.29 14.33
C ASP A 183 15.80 23.79 12.90
N ARG A 184 16.53 23.29 11.91
CA ARG A 184 16.48 23.76 10.51
C ARG A 184 16.14 22.71 9.48
N VAL A 185 15.92 21.47 9.88
CA VAL A 185 15.45 20.43 8.98
C VAL A 185 13.94 20.56 8.84
N ALA A 186 13.45 20.60 7.61
CA ALA A 186 12.06 20.81 7.28
C ALA A 186 11.11 20.08 8.24
N VAL A 187 10.22 20.84 8.84
CA VAL A 187 9.27 20.54 9.93
C VAL A 187 8.37 19.32 9.68
N ASN A 188 8.44 18.67 8.53
CA ASN A 188 7.55 17.58 8.12
C ASN A 188 8.26 16.24 7.86
N PHE A 189 9.41 16.02 8.50
CA PHE A 189 10.10 14.74 8.41
C PHE A 189 9.37 13.71 9.30
N SER A 190 8.64 12.79 8.69
CA SER A 190 7.98 11.71 9.42
C SER A 190 8.78 10.42 9.31
N ALA A 191 9.11 9.79 10.45
CA ALA A 191 9.75 8.47 10.48
C ALA A 191 9.05 7.46 9.57
N ARG A 192 7.72 7.47 9.57
CA ARG A 192 6.87 6.55 8.83
C ARG A 192 7.08 6.55 7.32
N THR A 193 7.52 7.67 6.77
CA THR A 193 7.68 7.87 5.32
C THR A 193 9.12 7.60 4.88
N ASN A 194 10.03 7.37 5.83
CA ASN A 194 11.42 7.07 5.54
C ASN A 194 11.58 5.62 5.06
N ILE A 195 12.37 5.42 4.00
CA ILE A 195 12.63 4.11 3.42
C ILE A 195 13.27 3.13 4.41
N LEU A 196 14.19 3.60 5.26
CA LEU A 196 14.87 2.77 6.26
C LEU A 196 13.89 2.30 7.34
N TYR A 197 12.96 3.17 7.76
CA TYR A 197 11.89 2.78 8.66
C TYR A 197 10.97 1.71 8.03
N CYS A 198 10.63 1.85 6.75
CA CYS A 198 9.71 0.97 6.05
C CYS A 198 10.36 -0.36 5.59
N ALA A 199 11.68 -0.42 5.50
CA ALA A 199 12.42 -1.56 4.94
C ALA A 199 12.11 -2.88 5.65
N VAL A 200 11.93 -2.86 6.96
CA VAL A 200 11.63 -4.06 7.76
C VAL A 200 10.37 -4.78 7.28
N TYR A 201 9.33 -4.04 6.89
CA TYR A 201 8.07 -4.63 6.41
C TYR A 201 8.25 -5.28 5.03
N PHE A 202 8.95 -4.62 4.12
CA PHE A 202 9.21 -5.17 2.79
C PHE A 202 10.11 -6.41 2.85
N ILE A 203 11.16 -6.38 3.67
CA ILE A 203 12.09 -7.51 3.88
C ILE A 203 11.38 -8.67 4.58
N ALA A 204 10.51 -8.40 5.57
CA ALA A 204 9.67 -9.42 6.19
C ALA A 204 8.79 -10.14 5.16
N GLY A 205 8.19 -9.40 4.21
CA GLY A 205 7.47 -10.01 3.08
C GLY A 205 8.33 -10.96 2.26
N GLY A 206 9.58 -10.62 2.02
CA GLY A 206 10.56 -11.49 1.36
C GLY A 206 10.93 -12.73 2.18
N LEU A 207 11.11 -12.58 3.49
CA LEU A 207 11.33 -13.73 4.39
C LEU A 207 10.13 -14.68 4.40
N ILE A 208 8.92 -14.16 4.53
CA ILE A 208 7.69 -14.98 4.46
C ILE A 208 7.62 -15.72 3.12
N PHE A 209 8.05 -15.10 2.01
CA PHE A 209 8.14 -15.78 0.73
C PHE A 209 9.14 -16.94 0.76
N LEU A 210 10.30 -16.81 1.40
CA LEU A 210 11.28 -17.91 1.50
C LEU A 210 10.72 -19.13 2.24
N TYR A 211 9.91 -18.89 3.28
CA TYR A 211 9.32 -19.94 4.12
C TYR A 211 7.84 -20.22 3.79
N ARG A 212 7.33 -19.72 2.64
CA ARG A 212 5.91 -19.73 2.31
C ARG A 212 5.26 -21.12 2.28
N LYS A 213 6.03 -22.16 1.89
CA LYS A 213 5.51 -23.53 1.81
C LYS A 213 5.32 -24.12 3.22
N GLU A 214 6.32 -23.98 4.05
CA GLU A 214 6.31 -24.42 5.45
C GLU A 214 5.23 -23.67 6.24
N LEU A 215 5.12 -22.36 6.05
CA LEU A 215 4.12 -21.51 6.68
C LEU A 215 2.70 -21.85 6.19
N ALA A 216 2.50 -22.09 4.91
CA ALA A 216 1.20 -22.48 4.35
C ALA A 216 0.78 -23.86 4.84
N ASP A 217 1.70 -24.82 4.95
CA ASP A 217 1.43 -26.13 5.52
C ASP A 217 1.05 -26.05 7.01
N PHE A 218 1.84 -25.31 7.79
CA PHE A 218 1.55 -25.04 9.20
C PHE A 218 0.16 -24.42 9.40
N THR A 219 -0.12 -23.31 8.70
CA THR A 219 -1.40 -22.61 8.84
C THR A 219 -2.59 -23.43 8.32
N SER A 220 -2.39 -24.29 7.34
CA SER A 220 -3.43 -25.20 6.84
C SER A 220 -3.78 -26.29 7.87
N LYS A 221 -2.76 -26.83 8.54
CA LYS A 221 -2.92 -27.89 9.56
C LYS A 221 -3.42 -27.34 10.90
N HIS A 222 -2.98 -26.14 11.28
CA HIS A 222 -3.20 -25.55 12.59
C HIS A 222 -3.96 -24.21 12.50
N LYS A 223 -5.08 -24.19 11.76
CA LYS A 223 -5.87 -22.95 11.51
C LYS A 223 -6.28 -22.22 12.79
N VAL A 224 -6.68 -22.96 13.82
CA VAL A 224 -7.11 -22.37 15.10
C VAL A 224 -5.92 -21.67 15.77
N ILE A 225 -4.77 -22.34 15.84
CA ILE A 225 -3.56 -21.74 16.43
C ILE A 225 -3.13 -20.51 15.66
N ALA A 226 -3.09 -20.58 14.33
CA ALA A 226 -2.77 -19.44 13.48
C ALA A 226 -3.77 -18.28 13.66
N GLY A 227 -5.06 -18.59 13.82
CA GLY A 227 -6.11 -17.62 14.12
C GLY A 227 -5.92 -16.97 15.49
N VAL A 228 -5.60 -17.75 16.52
CA VAL A 228 -5.30 -17.23 17.88
C VAL A 228 -4.07 -16.31 17.84
N ILE A 229 -3.00 -16.70 17.15
CA ILE A 229 -1.80 -15.86 16.99
C ILE A 229 -2.18 -14.53 16.32
N LEU A 230 -2.99 -14.56 15.26
CA LEU A 230 -3.46 -13.35 14.59
C LEU A 230 -4.29 -12.47 15.53
N MET A 231 -5.22 -13.06 16.29
CA MET A 231 -6.06 -12.31 17.23
C MET A 231 -5.25 -11.69 18.37
N VAL A 232 -4.28 -12.42 18.92
CA VAL A 232 -3.37 -11.89 19.95
C VAL A 232 -2.52 -10.76 19.40
N ALA A 233 -1.96 -10.90 18.19
CA ALA A 233 -1.18 -9.84 17.55
C ALA A 233 -2.05 -8.61 17.22
N ALA A 234 -3.30 -8.80 16.78
CA ALA A 234 -4.26 -7.75 16.56
C ALA A 234 -4.62 -7.03 17.87
N ALA A 235 -4.92 -7.77 18.93
CA ALA A 235 -5.21 -7.20 20.24
C ALA A 235 -4.01 -6.42 20.80
N ALA A 236 -2.80 -6.94 20.67
CA ALA A 236 -1.58 -6.26 21.09
C ALA A 236 -1.41 -4.91 20.34
N TYR A 237 -1.73 -4.87 19.06
CA TYR A 237 -1.63 -3.65 18.28
C TYR A 237 -2.80 -2.70 18.53
N PHE A 238 -4.04 -3.15 18.36
CA PHE A 238 -5.22 -2.26 18.33
C PHE A 238 -5.74 -1.89 19.72
N VAL A 239 -5.52 -2.72 20.74
CA VAL A 239 -6.11 -2.54 22.09
C VAL A 239 -5.07 -2.05 23.09
N LEU A 240 -3.87 -2.69 23.15
CA LEU A 240 -2.86 -2.38 24.16
C LEU A 240 -2.00 -1.16 23.83
N GLY A 241 -2.14 -0.60 22.64
CA GLY A 241 -1.37 0.55 22.19
C GLY A 241 -0.29 0.17 21.17
N GLY A 242 -0.47 0.68 19.95
CA GLY A 242 0.35 0.32 18.81
C GLY A 242 1.79 0.82 18.92
N SER A 243 2.72 -0.10 19.05
CA SER A 243 4.15 0.15 18.80
C SER A 243 4.53 -0.36 17.42
N THR A 244 5.72 0.06 16.95
CA THR A 244 6.28 -0.46 15.69
C THR A 244 6.41 -1.98 15.70
N LEU A 245 6.82 -2.55 16.84
CA LEU A 245 6.96 -4.00 17.01
C LEU A 245 5.61 -4.72 16.92
N THR A 246 4.59 -4.24 17.65
CA THR A 246 3.26 -4.86 17.63
C THR A 246 2.63 -4.77 16.24
N MET A 247 2.85 -3.67 15.51
CA MET A 247 2.43 -3.54 14.11
C MET A 247 3.13 -4.54 13.19
N LEU A 248 4.45 -4.72 13.35
CA LEU A 248 5.21 -5.71 12.57
C LEU A 248 4.69 -7.12 12.83
N LEU A 249 4.48 -7.49 14.11
CA LEU A 249 3.94 -8.79 14.49
C LEU A 249 2.54 -9.02 13.93
N PHE A 250 1.67 -8.00 13.99
CA PHE A 250 0.34 -8.07 13.39
C PHE A 250 0.41 -8.27 11.86
N CYS A 251 1.24 -7.51 11.14
CA CYS A 251 1.40 -7.65 9.70
C CYS A 251 1.92 -9.05 9.31
N VAL A 252 2.91 -9.58 10.06
CA VAL A 252 3.45 -10.93 9.83
C VAL A 252 2.37 -11.98 10.09
N ALA A 253 1.68 -11.92 11.22
CA ALA A 253 0.61 -12.88 11.56
C ALA A 253 -0.53 -12.83 10.52
N ALA A 254 -0.95 -11.64 10.10
CA ALA A 254 -1.99 -11.46 9.11
C ALA A 254 -1.62 -12.04 7.74
N LEU A 255 -0.41 -11.74 7.25
CA LEU A 255 0.05 -12.28 5.96
C LEU A 255 0.23 -13.80 6.04
N VAL A 256 0.86 -14.33 7.10
CA VAL A 256 1.07 -15.77 7.29
C VAL A 256 -0.27 -16.51 7.38
N TYR A 257 -1.24 -15.99 8.12
CA TYR A 257 -2.58 -16.57 8.20
C TYR A 257 -3.22 -16.77 6.82
N THR A 258 -3.05 -15.77 5.91
CA THR A 258 -3.62 -15.85 4.56
C THR A 258 -3.02 -16.96 3.69
N LEU A 259 -1.80 -17.43 3.99
CA LEU A 259 -1.15 -18.48 3.19
C LEU A 259 -1.84 -19.83 3.33
N GLY A 260 -2.45 -20.10 4.49
CA GLY A 260 -3.22 -21.32 4.75
C GLY A 260 -4.69 -21.26 4.32
N CYS A 261 -5.19 -20.07 3.91
CA CYS A 261 -6.54 -19.92 3.41
C CYS A 261 -6.62 -20.46 1.97
N LYS A 262 -6.84 -21.77 1.83
CA LYS A 262 -7.28 -22.35 0.57
C LYS A 262 -8.74 -21.96 0.34
N VAL A 263 -9.17 -21.97 -0.92
CA VAL A 263 -10.52 -21.59 -1.36
C VAL A 263 -11.58 -22.30 -0.51
N CYS A 264 -11.97 -21.68 0.59
CA CYS A 264 -13.22 -21.99 1.27
C CYS A 264 -14.21 -20.94 0.76
N VAL A 265 -15.05 -21.31 -0.18
CA VAL A 265 -16.17 -20.49 -0.65
C VAL A 265 -16.95 -20.02 0.58
N GLY A 266 -16.99 -18.69 0.81
CA GLY A 266 -17.70 -18.10 1.95
C GLY A 266 -16.88 -17.68 3.17
N GLY A 267 -15.54 -17.85 3.16
CA GLY A 267 -14.67 -17.36 4.24
C GLY A 267 -14.52 -15.83 4.24
N VAL A 268 -14.29 -15.24 5.42
CA VAL A 268 -14.13 -13.79 5.59
C VAL A 268 -13.07 -13.21 4.63
N LEU A 269 -11.92 -13.88 4.47
CA LEU A 269 -10.83 -13.45 3.59
C LEU A 269 -10.96 -13.91 2.14
N VAL A 270 -11.80 -14.92 1.87
CA VAL A 270 -11.92 -15.53 0.53
C VAL A 270 -13.39 -15.54 0.12
N ASN A 271 -13.86 -14.41 -0.37
CA ASN A 271 -15.21 -14.23 -0.93
C ASN A 271 -15.14 -13.32 -2.16
N PRO A 272 -16.18 -13.31 -3.04
CA PRO A 272 -16.17 -12.52 -4.27
C PRO A 272 -15.95 -11.03 -4.06
N VAL A 273 -16.53 -10.44 -3.01
CA VAL A 273 -16.41 -9.01 -2.69
C VAL A 273 -14.98 -8.68 -2.27
N ALA A 274 -14.42 -9.44 -1.33
CA ALA A 274 -13.04 -9.26 -0.88
C ALA A 274 -12.02 -9.45 -2.01
N LYS A 275 -12.24 -10.43 -2.89
CA LYS A 275 -11.41 -10.66 -4.08
C LYS A 275 -11.50 -9.49 -5.07
N PHE A 276 -12.69 -8.97 -5.31
CA PHE A 276 -12.90 -7.81 -6.18
C PHE A 276 -12.22 -6.56 -5.61
N LEU A 277 -12.52 -6.17 -4.37
CA LEU A 277 -11.94 -4.99 -3.72
C LEU A 277 -10.42 -5.11 -3.57
N GLY A 278 -9.91 -6.29 -3.21
CA GLY A 278 -8.47 -6.55 -3.14
C GLY A 278 -7.78 -6.46 -4.50
N GLY A 279 -8.49 -6.80 -5.58
CA GLY A 279 -8.01 -6.68 -6.96
C GLY A 279 -7.86 -5.23 -7.45
N ILE A 280 -8.60 -4.29 -6.87
CA ILE A 280 -8.57 -2.85 -7.17
C ILE A 280 -8.10 -2.01 -5.96
N SER A 281 -7.54 -2.65 -4.94
CA SER A 281 -7.15 -1.98 -3.69
C SER A 281 -6.11 -0.88 -3.88
N PHE A 282 -5.22 -1.04 -4.85
CA PHE A 282 -4.24 -0.02 -5.22
C PHE A 282 -4.89 1.25 -5.77
N GLU A 283 -5.85 1.07 -6.67
CA GLU A 283 -6.57 2.17 -7.30
C GLU A 283 -7.43 2.90 -6.26
N ILE A 284 -8.16 2.17 -5.42
CA ILE A 284 -8.94 2.74 -4.31
C ILE A 284 -8.02 3.51 -3.35
N TYR A 285 -6.84 2.94 -3.01
CA TYR A 285 -5.87 3.59 -2.14
C TYR A 285 -5.43 4.96 -2.66
N LEU A 286 -5.19 5.10 -3.94
CA LEU A 286 -4.75 6.36 -4.51
C LEU A 286 -5.88 7.38 -4.69
N CYS A 287 -7.10 6.94 -4.99
CA CYS A 287 -8.18 7.87 -5.33
C CYS A 287 -9.13 8.24 -4.17
N HIS A 288 -9.15 7.50 -3.04
CA HIS A 288 -10.15 7.76 -1.99
C HIS A 288 -10.11 9.18 -1.44
N MET A 289 -8.92 9.78 -1.29
CA MET A 289 -8.80 11.17 -0.84
C MET A 289 -9.13 12.18 -1.94
N VAL A 290 -8.95 11.82 -3.20
CA VAL A 290 -9.42 12.65 -4.33
C VAL A 290 -10.95 12.69 -4.33
N ILE A 291 -11.61 11.53 -4.17
CA ILE A 291 -13.07 11.46 -4.06
C ILE A 291 -13.58 12.22 -2.82
N TYR A 292 -12.89 12.08 -1.67
CA TYR A 292 -13.22 12.85 -0.46
C TYR A 292 -13.20 14.36 -0.74
N ARG A 293 -12.14 14.88 -1.38
CA ARG A 293 -12.02 16.29 -1.73
C ARG A 293 -13.11 16.76 -2.71
N VAL A 294 -13.55 15.89 -3.63
CA VAL A 294 -14.68 16.19 -4.50
C VAL A 294 -15.97 16.36 -3.69
N LEU A 295 -16.25 15.44 -2.75
CA LEU A 295 -17.41 15.55 -1.88
C LEU A 295 -17.34 16.80 -0.98
N GLU A 296 -16.16 17.14 -0.49
CA GLU A 296 -15.92 18.36 0.30
C GLU A 296 -16.22 19.63 -0.51
N LYS A 297 -15.71 19.72 -1.74
CA LYS A 297 -16.01 20.85 -2.65
C LYS A 297 -17.50 20.97 -3.02
N LEU A 298 -18.20 19.85 -3.04
CA LEU A 298 -19.65 19.79 -3.25
C LEU A 298 -20.46 20.03 -1.97
N HIS A 299 -19.80 20.31 -0.84
CA HIS A 299 -20.43 20.48 0.49
C HIS A 299 -21.23 19.25 0.97
N LEU A 300 -20.89 18.04 0.51
CA LEU A 300 -21.61 16.81 0.85
C LEU A 300 -21.07 16.13 2.12
N VAL A 301 -19.85 16.45 2.57
CA VAL A 301 -19.21 15.81 3.74
C VAL A 301 -20.03 15.99 5.02
N HIS A 302 -20.70 17.14 5.18
CA HIS A 302 -21.55 17.47 6.31
C HIS A 302 -23.03 17.61 5.94
N LEU A 303 -23.48 16.89 4.91
CA LEU A 303 -24.88 16.95 4.43
C LEU A 303 -25.89 16.66 5.54
N PHE A 304 -25.53 15.80 6.50
CA PHE A 304 -26.36 15.44 7.66
C PHE A 304 -25.85 16.09 8.97
N GLY A 305 -25.22 17.25 8.89
CA GLY A 305 -24.62 17.94 10.03
C GLY A 305 -23.31 17.29 10.50
N ASN A 306 -23.02 17.40 11.80
CA ASN A 306 -21.87 16.76 12.44
C ASN A 306 -22.33 15.51 13.22
N GLY A 307 -21.54 14.47 13.23
CA GLY A 307 -21.81 13.26 13.99
C GLY A 307 -21.70 11.97 13.21
N LEU A 308 -22.20 10.90 13.80
CA LEU A 308 -22.04 9.53 13.29
C LEU A 308 -22.69 9.35 11.90
N LEU A 309 -23.87 9.93 11.70
CA LEU A 309 -24.59 9.81 10.43
C LEU A 309 -23.81 10.45 9.27
N ALA A 310 -23.26 11.65 9.50
CA ALA A 310 -22.42 12.34 8.52
C ALA A 310 -21.16 11.53 8.20
N TYR A 311 -20.50 10.97 9.22
CA TYR A 311 -19.34 10.12 9.05
C TYR A 311 -19.67 8.87 8.22
N ILE A 312 -20.74 8.13 8.56
CA ILE A 312 -21.16 6.92 7.84
C ILE A 312 -21.51 7.25 6.38
N PHE A 313 -22.30 8.30 6.16
CA PHE A 313 -22.65 8.75 4.82
C PHE A 313 -21.41 9.06 4.00
N THR A 314 -20.50 9.87 4.53
CA THR A 314 -19.25 10.22 3.82
C THR A 314 -18.40 8.99 3.56
N ALA A 315 -18.28 8.07 4.53
CA ALA A 315 -17.53 6.83 4.37
C ALA A 315 -18.10 5.96 3.23
N VAL A 316 -19.40 5.77 3.20
CA VAL A 316 -20.08 5.03 2.12
C VAL A 316 -19.89 5.74 0.78
N ALA A 317 -20.11 7.04 0.71
CA ALA A 317 -19.98 7.84 -0.51
C ALA A 317 -18.54 7.80 -1.07
N VAL A 318 -17.52 7.97 -0.21
CA VAL A 318 -16.11 7.91 -0.60
C VAL A 318 -15.73 6.50 -1.08
N ILE A 319 -16.10 5.46 -0.35
CA ILE A 319 -15.75 4.07 -0.71
C ILE A 319 -16.44 3.69 -2.03
N CYS A 320 -17.75 3.90 -2.15
CA CYS A 320 -18.48 3.61 -3.38
C CYS A 320 -17.97 4.44 -4.56
N GLY A 321 -17.79 5.74 -4.36
CA GLY A 321 -17.22 6.63 -5.38
C GLY A 321 -15.82 6.20 -5.82
N SER A 322 -14.96 5.77 -4.88
CA SER A 322 -13.63 5.26 -5.19
C SER A 322 -13.66 3.96 -5.98
N VAL A 323 -14.59 3.05 -5.67
CA VAL A 323 -14.78 1.82 -6.44
C VAL A 323 -15.23 2.13 -7.86
N VAL A 324 -16.27 2.95 -8.02
CA VAL A 324 -16.80 3.35 -9.34
C VAL A 324 -15.69 4.05 -10.17
N PHE A 325 -15.04 5.04 -9.58
CA PHE A 325 -13.94 5.75 -10.24
C PHE A 325 -12.81 4.80 -10.66
N SER A 326 -12.39 3.90 -9.78
CA SER A 326 -11.31 2.93 -10.05
C SER A 326 -11.66 2.01 -11.23
N VAL A 327 -12.89 1.51 -11.28
CA VAL A 327 -13.36 0.64 -12.38
C VAL A 327 -13.41 1.42 -13.70
N CYS A 328 -14.03 2.59 -13.71
CA CYS A 328 -14.14 3.45 -14.88
C CYS A 328 -12.76 3.88 -15.41
N ALA A 329 -11.87 4.33 -14.53
CA ALA A 329 -10.53 4.75 -14.90
C ALA A 329 -9.70 3.59 -15.48
N LYS A 330 -9.76 2.40 -14.89
CA LYS A 330 -9.10 1.21 -15.45
C LYS A 330 -9.66 0.83 -16.83
N TRP A 331 -10.96 0.86 -16.98
CA TRP A 331 -11.59 0.59 -18.28
C TRP A 331 -11.12 1.59 -19.34
N PHE A 332 -11.12 2.89 -18.99
CA PHE A 332 -10.63 3.95 -19.88
C PHE A 332 -9.16 3.77 -20.25
N LEU A 333 -8.29 3.57 -19.27
CA LEU A 333 -6.85 3.39 -19.49
C LEU A 333 -6.55 2.14 -20.33
N ASN A 334 -7.25 1.04 -20.10
CA ASN A 334 -7.11 -0.17 -20.92
C ASN A 334 -7.52 0.08 -22.39
N LYS A 335 -8.59 0.85 -22.61
CA LYS A 335 -9.02 1.22 -23.97
C LYS A 335 -7.98 2.10 -24.68
N VAL A 336 -7.43 3.08 -23.96
CA VAL A 336 -6.34 3.94 -24.49
C VAL A 336 -5.10 3.10 -24.83
N GLU A 337 -4.69 2.19 -23.96
CA GLU A 337 -3.56 1.29 -24.20
C GLU A 337 -3.76 0.41 -25.46
N THR A 338 -4.97 -0.12 -25.65
CA THR A 338 -5.31 -0.92 -26.82
C THR A 338 -5.18 -0.10 -28.11
N ILE A 339 -5.78 1.11 -28.13
CA ILE A 339 -5.71 2.02 -29.30
C ILE A 339 -4.25 2.39 -29.63
N LEU A 340 -3.44 2.67 -28.60
CA LEU A 340 -2.03 3.00 -28.83
C LEU A 340 -1.24 1.82 -29.40
N LYS A 341 -1.48 0.60 -28.92
CA LYS A 341 -0.83 -0.62 -29.45
C LYS A 341 -1.21 -0.88 -30.91
N GLU A 342 -2.48 -0.72 -31.26
CA GLU A 342 -2.96 -0.85 -32.64
C GLU A 342 -2.29 0.18 -33.58
N ARG A 343 -2.18 1.45 -33.16
CA ARG A 343 -1.50 2.47 -33.94
C ARG A 343 -0.03 2.20 -34.16
N VAL A 344 0.67 1.69 -33.14
CA VAL A 344 2.10 1.32 -33.24
C VAL A 344 2.28 0.13 -34.19
N ASN A 345 1.41 -0.87 -34.12
CA ASN A 345 1.48 -2.03 -35.02
C ASN A 345 1.19 -1.65 -36.47
N ASN A 346 0.18 -0.81 -36.73
CA ASN A 346 -0.16 -0.34 -38.06
C ASN A 346 0.98 0.49 -38.69
N ARG A 347 1.68 1.32 -37.89
CA ARG A 347 2.87 2.04 -38.39
C ARG A 347 4.01 1.10 -38.76
N ARG A 348 4.23 0.00 -38.03
CA ARG A 348 5.27 -0.98 -38.35
C ARG A 348 4.96 -1.77 -39.62
N VAL A 349 3.69 -2.05 -39.89
CA VAL A 349 3.26 -2.74 -41.13
C VAL A 349 3.40 -1.83 -42.36
N ASN A 350 3.17 -0.52 -42.23
CA ASN A 350 3.25 0.43 -43.33
C ASN A 350 4.70 0.90 -43.65
N HIS A 351 5.70 0.46 -42.87
CA HIS A 351 7.12 0.78 -43.08
C HIS A 351 7.94 -0.46 -43.52
N VAL A 352 7.30 -1.59 -43.77
CA VAL A 352 7.85 -2.78 -44.40
C VAL A 352 7.31 -2.90 -45.83
#